data_53a0f72dde9d1acb7214edd0e8337946
#
_entry.id   53a0f72dde9d1acb7214edd0e8337946
#
_cell.length_a   1.000
_cell.length_b   1.000
_cell.length_c   1.000
_cell.angle_alpha   90.00
_cell.angle_beta   90.00
_cell.angle_gamma   90.00
#
_symmetry.space_group_name_H-M   'P 1'
#
loop_
_entity.id
_entity.type
_entity.pdbx_description
1 polymer ?
#
loop_
_entity_poly.entity_id
_entity_poly.type
_entity_poly.pdbx_seq_one_letter_code
_entity_poly.pdbx_strand_id
1 'polypeptide(L)'
;MNIVLSGKREICGNILSAVLGENGVKRLYFGEYFRGEPFAEIEAVKEPSVLVETWDLSGIERILEVNGVFLREFMSIYKDTVVYLIESPEENYLCLKGRIIPHYWSPRDNIDEIAREGRFRGEVVDNSTFLVFYENRFFAVKCNQSINIDVKDSEVEFSAENMSKDFVLVASGGVSKEAVLREVSSAVKNPLKIAGLRAKWLKSLLSKIPSLQTKRKDFIDLWKYCWYVILTNRSVVENHPILVKPFNMPTKYVFRHQWLWDSAFHAIVLSLYDVNLAKEELYNLFHSQKPDGRIPHEIFLSKTICRRLWRVDDYCPWTTQPPVIAVAVKRILDKEFDRGFAKLAYEKLVKYDEWFSLERDVDRDNLASYIDYLESGWDNSVRWDDPIARLREQPDYYHRLYPRARMAPVEAVDLNCLLYVQRKTISELAEALGDYETSEKYYALAEETRKKILQYMWDEETDFFYDVYEDTHEKIMVKTPAAFLTMFAKIATREQAEKLVEHLFDPKEFWTTFPLPTVSADNPKYDPRGYWRGRSWINMVWFTYWGLVNYGYLNEARKLALKVIELMARGPTCSENYDSSTGEPVGAEDFGWSTLILDIMRDLEKEQL
;
A
#
# COMPACT_ATOMS: atom_id res chain seq x y z
N MET A 1 16.88 20.40 -5.33
CA MET A 1 16.88 19.12 -4.59
C MET A 1 16.91 18.02 -5.64
N ASN A 2 18.04 17.38 -5.85
CA ASN A 2 18.14 16.28 -6.82
C ASN A 2 17.76 15.00 -6.07
N ILE A 3 16.72 14.32 -6.52
CA ILE A 3 16.42 12.94 -6.12
C ILE A 3 17.04 12.07 -7.19
N VAL A 4 17.90 11.15 -6.81
CA VAL A 4 18.50 10.19 -7.76
C VAL A 4 17.49 9.07 -7.95
N LEU A 5 16.95 8.95 -9.16
CA LEU A 5 15.98 7.91 -9.55
C LEU A 5 16.41 7.28 -10.89
N SER A 6 17.69 6.94 -11.02
CA SER A 6 18.20 6.27 -12.22
C SER A 6 17.52 4.90 -12.39
N GLY A 7 17.00 4.64 -13.58
CA GLY A 7 16.36 3.38 -13.95
C GLY A 7 14.89 3.26 -13.57
N LYS A 8 14.27 4.33 -13.00
CA LYS A 8 12.84 4.33 -12.68
C LYS A 8 12.01 4.58 -13.94
N ARG A 9 11.07 3.68 -14.20
CA ARG A 9 10.18 3.73 -15.37
C ARG A 9 8.72 4.03 -15.00
N GLU A 10 8.43 4.22 -13.71
CA GLU A 10 7.11 4.51 -13.17
C GLU A 10 6.96 6.01 -12.91
N ILE A 11 5.77 6.53 -13.22
CA ILE A 11 5.39 7.92 -12.96
C ILE A 11 3.92 7.99 -12.57
N CYS A 12 3.59 8.81 -11.60
CA CYS A 12 2.22 8.98 -11.12
C CYS A 12 1.83 10.45 -10.91
N GLY A 13 0.51 10.68 -10.96
CA GLY A 13 -0.17 11.93 -10.63
C GLY A 13 -1.08 11.76 -9.42
N ASN A 14 -2.39 12.09 -9.57
CA ASN A 14 -3.39 11.90 -8.52
C ASN A 14 -3.84 10.43 -8.45
N ILE A 15 -4.82 10.00 -9.26
CA ILE A 15 -5.17 8.57 -9.42
C ILE A 15 -4.65 7.97 -10.74
N LEU A 16 -3.98 8.76 -11.55
CA LEU A 16 -3.35 8.36 -12.80
C LEU A 16 -1.90 7.91 -12.56
N SER A 17 -1.52 6.79 -13.15
CA SER A 17 -0.14 6.30 -13.14
C SER A 17 0.20 5.62 -14.46
N ALA A 18 1.48 5.63 -14.84
CA ALA A 18 1.97 4.98 -16.05
C ALA A 18 3.31 4.30 -15.81
N VAL A 19 3.56 3.24 -16.59
CA VAL A 19 4.79 2.45 -16.59
C VAL A 19 5.34 2.42 -18.00
N LEU A 20 6.58 2.89 -18.20
CA LEU A 20 7.29 2.78 -19.45
C LEU A 20 7.81 1.36 -19.67
N GLY A 21 7.61 0.82 -20.87
CA GLY A 21 8.28 -0.38 -21.38
C GLY A 21 9.53 -0.01 -22.19
N GLU A 22 10.11 -0.96 -22.90
CA GLU A 22 11.24 -0.67 -23.79
C GLU A 22 10.83 0.21 -24.98
N ASN A 23 9.62 0.07 -25.49
CA ASN A 23 9.11 0.67 -26.71
C ASN A 23 7.92 1.62 -26.50
N GLY A 24 7.88 2.35 -25.40
CA GLY A 24 6.82 3.32 -25.13
C GLY A 24 6.09 3.08 -23.80
N VAL A 25 4.85 3.54 -23.71
CA VAL A 25 4.04 3.39 -22.49
C VAL A 25 3.36 2.02 -22.47
N LYS A 26 3.97 1.08 -21.75
CA LYS A 26 3.49 -0.30 -21.63
C LYS A 26 2.15 -0.38 -20.88
N ARG A 27 2.02 0.37 -19.77
CA ARG A 27 0.81 0.36 -18.96
C ARG A 27 0.45 1.77 -18.52
N LEU A 28 -0.86 2.03 -18.48
CA LEU A 28 -1.44 3.21 -17.86
C LEU A 28 -2.63 2.77 -17.03
N TYR A 29 -2.79 3.38 -15.85
CA TYR A 29 -3.92 3.13 -14.96
C TYR A 29 -4.57 4.45 -14.57
N PHE A 30 -5.88 4.54 -14.69
CA PHE A 30 -6.69 5.60 -14.10
C PHE A 30 -7.49 5.01 -12.94
N GLY A 31 -6.86 4.96 -11.78
CA GLY A 31 -7.39 4.29 -10.59
C GLY A 31 -7.79 2.85 -10.88
N GLU A 32 -8.99 2.48 -10.45
CA GLU A 32 -9.63 1.18 -10.72
C GLU A 32 -10.69 1.25 -11.82
N TYR A 33 -10.68 2.30 -12.62
CA TYR A 33 -11.68 2.51 -13.67
C TYR A 33 -11.19 2.06 -15.02
N PHE A 34 -10.02 2.52 -15.44
CA PHE A 34 -9.48 2.25 -16.76
C PHE A 34 -8.05 1.73 -16.71
N ARG A 35 -7.73 0.90 -17.71
CA ARG A 35 -6.39 0.39 -17.97
C ARG A 35 -6.06 0.51 -19.46
N GLY A 36 -4.90 1.05 -19.77
CA GLY A 36 -4.27 0.97 -21.08
C GLY A 36 -3.14 -0.05 -21.05
N GLU A 37 -3.21 -1.12 -21.85
CA GLU A 37 -2.17 -2.15 -21.94
C GLU A 37 -2.21 -2.86 -23.31
N PRO A 38 -1.32 -2.50 -24.26
CA PRO A 38 -0.44 -1.33 -24.19
C PRO A 38 -1.24 -0.03 -24.20
N PHE A 39 -0.65 1.05 -23.63
CA PHE A 39 -1.30 2.36 -23.72
C PHE A 39 -0.81 3.18 -24.92
N ALA A 40 0.50 3.20 -25.15
CA ALA A 40 1.12 3.89 -26.28
C ALA A 40 2.45 3.20 -26.62
N GLU A 41 2.39 2.15 -27.40
CA GLU A 41 3.52 1.30 -27.76
C GLU A 41 3.93 1.52 -29.23
N ILE A 42 5.23 1.74 -29.45
CA ILE A 42 5.81 1.91 -30.78
C ILE A 42 5.97 0.52 -31.41
N GLU A 43 5.37 0.30 -32.56
CA GLU A 43 5.60 -0.91 -33.33
C GLU A 43 6.97 -0.86 -34.03
N ALA A 44 7.82 -1.81 -33.71
CA ALA A 44 9.14 -1.93 -34.26
C ALA A 44 9.43 -3.37 -34.74
N VAL A 45 10.21 -3.50 -35.83
CA VAL A 45 10.65 -4.79 -36.35
C VAL A 45 11.70 -5.43 -35.42
N LYS A 46 12.49 -4.59 -34.76
CA LYS A 46 13.43 -4.98 -33.71
C LYS A 46 13.06 -4.25 -32.42
N GLU A 47 13.31 -4.90 -31.28
CA GLU A 47 13.12 -4.24 -29.99
C GLU A 47 13.91 -2.94 -29.93
N PRO A 48 13.30 -1.83 -29.51
CA PRO A 48 13.97 -0.56 -29.31
C PRO A 48 15.10 -0.67 -28.29
N SER A 49 16.19 0.07 -28.53
CA SER A 49 17.29 0.19 -27.58
C SER A 49 17.20 1.51 -26.83
N VAL A 50 17.11 1.46 -25.50
CA VAL A 50 17.19 2.64 -24.65
C VAL A 50 18.65 3.05 -24.50
N LEU A 51 19.05 4.16 -25.10
CA LEU A 51 20.44 4.65 -25.09
C LEU A 51 20.72 5.57 -23.89
N VAL A 52 19.75 6.40 -23.53
CA VAL A 52 19.82 7.33 -22.40
C VAL A 52 18.45 7.36 -21.73
N GLU A 53 18.46 7.35 -20.42
CA GLU A 53 17.25 7.51 -19.62
C GLU A 53 17.52 8.48 -18.47
N THR A 54 16.70 9.50 -18.33
CA THR A 54 16.78 10.49 -17.25
C THR A 54 15.41 10.68 -16.61
N TRP A 55 15.41 10.79 -15.31
CA TRP A 55 14.24 11.11 -14.52
C TRP A 55 14.50 12.36 -13.71
N ASP A 56 13.58 13.32 -13.77
CA ASP A 56 13.62 14.51 -12.95
C ASP A 56 12.22 14.90 -12.43
N LEU A 57 12.10 16.03 -11.75
CA LEU A 57 10.82 16.49 -11.22
C LEU A 57 9.79 16.82 -12.31
N SER A 58 10.21 17.02 -13.55
CA SER A 58 9.31 17.31 -14.68
C SER A 58 8.75 16.07 -15.34
N GLY A 59 9.48 14.95 -15.32
CA GLY A 59 9.07 13.70 -15.95
C GLY A 59 10.21 12.73 -16.21
N ILE A 60 9.97 11.82 -17.15
CA ILE A 60 10.94 10.84 -17.64
C ILE A 60 11.28 11.20 -19.09
N GLU A 61 12.57 11.28 -19.40
CA GLU A 61 13.08 11.52 -20.75
C GLU A 61 14.01 10.38 -21.16
N ARG A 62 13.85 9.88 -22.39
CA ARG A 62 14.68 8.82 -22.96
C ARG A 62 15.12 9.14 -24.37
N ILE A 63 16.28 8.63 -24.75
CA ILE A 63 16.70 8.54 -26.15
C ILE A 63 16.60 7.07 -26.53
N LEU A 64 15.77 6.77 -27.52
CA LEU A 64 15.53 5.43 -28.05
C LEU A 64 16.16 5.31 -29.44
N GLU A 65 16.69 4.14 -29.78
CA GLU A 65 16.96 3.74 -31.14
C GLU A 65 15.91 2.71 -31.58
N VAL A 66 15.16 3.04 -32.63
CA VAL A 66 14.08 2.21 -33.15
C VAL A 66 14.27 2.06 -34.67
N ASN A 67 14.58 0.86 -35.13
CA ASN A 67 14.83 0.56 -36.57
C ASN A 67 15.86 1.50 -37.22
N GLY A 68 16.90 1.93 -36.50
CA GLY A 68 17.92 2.86 -36.97
C GLY A 68 17.54 4.36 -36.88
N VAL A 69 16.37 4.68 -36.35
CA VAL A 69 15.92 6.06 -36.06
C VAL A 69 16.12 6.39 -34.60
N PHE A 70 16.73 7.54 -34.33
CA PHE A 70 16.88 8.04 -32.95
C PHE A 70 15.67 8.89 -32.58
N LEU A 71 15.02 8.53 -31.49
CA LEU A 71 13.85 9.22 -30.97
C LEU A 71 14.15 9.81 -29.60
N ARG A 72 13.68 11.02 -29.36
CA ARG A 72 13.55 11.58 -28.01
C ARG A 72 12.14 11.31 -27.52
N GLU A 73 12.03 10.54 -26.46
CA GLU A 73 10.77 10.23 -25.79
C GLU A 73 10.69 11.00 -24.47
N PHE A 74 9.53 11.60 -24.19
CA PHE A 74 9.29 12.29 -22.93
C PHE A 74 7.89 11.99 -22.39
N MET A 75 7.79 11.69 -21.11
CA MET A 75 6.52 11.46 -20.43
C MET A 75 6.42 12.27 -19.13
N SER A 76 5.27 12.90 -18.91
CA SER A 76 4.96 13.59 -17.67
C SER A 76 3.52 13.39 -17.25
N ILE A 77 3.27 13.36 -15.94
CA ILE A 77 1.92 13.29 -15.35
C ILE A 77 1.76 14.37 -14.29
N TYR A 78 0.68 15.16 -14.38
CA TYR A 78 0.27 16.08 -13.34
C TYR A 78 -1.22 15.95 -13.07
N LYS A 79 -1.62 15.75 -11.82
CA LYS A 79 -2.98 15.35 -11.45
C LYS A 79 -3.40 14.10 -12.24
N ASP A 80 -4.49 14.18 -12.97
CA ASP A 80 -5.04 13.10 -13.77
C ASP A 80 -4.87 13.32 -15.28
N THR A 81 -3.80 14.04 -15.67
CA THR A 81 -3.42 14.27 -17.06
C THR A 81 -2.01 13.78 -17.32
N VAL A 82 -1.86 12.89 -18.31
CA VAL A 82 -0.58 12.44 -18.85
C VAL A 82 -0.31 13.09 -20.20
N VAL A 83 0.93 13.48 -20.43
CA VAL A 83 1.45 13.85 -21.74
C VAL A 83 2.58 12.90 -22.11
N TYR A 84 2.55 12.45 -23.36
CA TYR A 84 3.54 11.59 -23.97
C TYR A 84 3.97 12.20 -25.29
N LEU A 85 5.27 12.45 -25.43
CA LEU A 85 5.90 13.11 -26.55
C LEU A 85 6.91 12.19 -27.19
N ILE A 86 6.95 12.17 -28.51
CA ILE A 86 8.00 11.54 -29.31
C ILE A 86 8.47 12.58 -30.32
N GLU A 87 9.75 12.93 -30.25
CA GLU A 87 10.42 13.83 -31.21
C GLU A 87 11.42 13.02 -32.05
N SER A 88 11.36 13.18 -33.36
CA SER A 88 12.29 12.57 -34.33
C SER A 88 12.99 13.67 -35.10
N PRO A 89 14.32 13.56 -35.35
CA PRO A 89 15.05 14.53 -36.19
C PRO A 89 14.63 14.49 -37.65
N GLU A 90 14.11 13.36 -38.10
CA GLU A 90 13.68 13.10 -39.49
C GLU A 90 12.23 12.64 -39.53
N GLU A 91 11.61 12.69 -40.73
CA GLU A 91 10.33 12.02 -40.95
C GLU A 91 10.50 10.52 -40.72
N ASN A 92 9.55 9.94 -40.00
CA ASN A 92 9.57 8.53 -39.68
C ASN A 92 8.26 7.86 -40.10
N TYR A 93 8.33 6.57 -40.36
CA TYR A 93 7.17 5.74 -40.71
C TYR A 93 6.82 4.79 -39.55
N LEU A 94 7.09 5.23 -38.34
CA LEU A 94 6.78 4.44 -37.14
C LEU A 94 5.30 4.52 -36.83
N CYS A 95 4.77 3.41 -36.36
CA CYS A 95 3.40 3.30 -35.90
C CYS A 95 3.37 3.21 -34.37
N LEU A 96 2.32 3.80 -33.78
CA LEU A 96 2.04 3.69 -32.36
C LEU A 96 0.67 3.05 -32.19
N LYS A 97 0.57 2.10 -31.28
CA LYS A 97 -0.69 1.41 -30.92
C LYS A 97 -0.99 1.54 -29.44
N GLY A 98 -2.28 1.57 -29.14
CA GLY A 98 -2.75 1.51 -27.78
C GLY A 98 -4.20 1.05 -27.68
N ARG A 99 -4.61 0.72 -26.48
CA ARG A 99 -6.00 0.40 -26.15
C ARG A 99 -6.38 0.85 -24.75
N ILE A 100 -7.67 1.08 -24.54
CA ILE A 100 -8.27 1.38 -23.25
C ILE A 100 -9.35 0.35 -22.98
N ILE A 101 -9.27 -0.29 -21.83
CA ILE A 101 -10.23 -1.27 -21.32
C ILE A 101 -10.67 -0.90 -19.90
N PRO A 102 -11.79 -1.44 -19.38
CA PRO A 102 -12.08 -1.41 -17.96
C PRO A 102 -10.96 -2.06 -17.16
N HIS A 103 -10.72 -1.56 -15.96
CA HIS A 103 -9.74 -2.18 -15.08
C HIS A 103 -10.19 -3.58 -14.63
N TYR A 104 -9.21 -4.48 -14.44
CA TYR A 104 -9.40 -5.81 -13.86
C TYR A 104 -8.25 -6.12 -12.86
N TRP A 105 -8.52 -6.97 -11.88
CA TRP A 105 -7.51 -7.39 -10.89
C TRP A 105 -6.78 -8.65 -11.31
N SER A 106 -7.49 -9.59 -11.93
CA SER A 106 -6.96 -10.89 -12.32
C SER A 106 -7.02 -11.07 -13.84
N PRO A 107 -6.00 -11.66 -14.47
CA PRO A 107 -6.08 -12.08 -15.88
C PRO A 107 -7.22 -13.06 -16.19
N ARG A 108 -7.82 -13.66 -15.15
CA ARG A 108 -8.99 -14.54 -15.27
C ARG A 108 -10.32 -13.79 -15.26
N ASP A 109 -10.31 -12.48 -14.99
CA ASP A 109 -11.53 -11.68 -15.01
C ASP A 109 -12.08 -11.59 -16.44
N ASN A 110 -13.40 -11.70 -16.57
CA ASN A 110 -14.09 -11.49 -17.83
C ASN A 110 -14.30 -10.00 -18.07
N ILE A 111 -13.53 -9.43 -18.99
CA ILE A 111 -13.57 -7.99 -19.31
C ILE A 111 -14.92 -7.56 -19.86
N ASP A 112 -15.60 -8.38 -20.68
CA ASP A 112 -16.91 -8.06 -21.23
C ASP A 112 -17.98 -7.94 -20.14
N GLU A 113 -17.90 -8.79 -19.10
CA GLU A 113 -18.79 -8.67 -17.95
C GLU A 113 -18.50 -7.40 -17.15
N ILE A 114 -17.23 -7.10 -16.90
CA ILE A 114 -16.81 -5.88 -16.19
C ILE A 114 -17.28 -4.63 -16.97
N ALA A 115 -17.08 -4.63 -18.27
CA ALA A 115 -17.51 -3.54 -19.16
C ALA A 115 -19.02 -3.33 -19.08
N ARG A 116 -19.81 -4.42 -19.14
CA ARG A 116 -21.27 -4.36 -19.06
C ARG A 116 -21.74 -3.86 -17.67
N GLU A 117 -21.16 -4.37 -16.60
CA GLU A 117 -21.51 -3.98 -15.23
C GLU A 117 -21.22 -2.50 -14.96
N GLY A 118 -20.06 -1.99 -15.38
CA GLY A 118 -19.65 -0.59 -15.24
C GLY A 118 -20.19 0.33 -16.35
N ARG A 119 -20.96 -0.21 -17.32
CA ARG A 119 -21.52 0.54 -18.46
C ARG A 119 -20.41 1.20 -19.30
N PHE A 120 -19.35 0.45 -19.59
CA PHE A 120 -18.27 0.91 -20.46
C PHE A 120 -18.83 1.29 -21.84
N ARG A 121 -18.36 2.39 -22.37
CA ARG A 121 -18.65 2.82 -23.74
C ARG A 121 -17.54 3.73 -24.25
N GLY A 122 -17.20 3.59 -25.53
CA GLY A 122 -16.34 4.50 -26.26
C GLY A 122 -17.15 5.47 -27.12
N GLU A 123 -16.55 6.61 -27.42
CA GLU A 123 -17.12 7.64 -28.31
C GLU A 123 -15.99 8.29 -29.11
N VAL A 124 -16.08 8.29 -30.43
CA VAL A 124 -15.18 9.05 -31.31
C VAL A 124 -15.66 10.49 -31.32
N VAL A 125 -14.82 11.42 -30.88
CA VAL A 125 -15.14 12.86 -30.82
C VAL A 125 -14.75 13.54 -32.12
N ASP A 126 -13.55 13.29 -32.62
CA ASP A 126 -13.04 13.73 -33.91
C ASP A 126 -11.96 12.74 -34.40
N ASN A 127 -11.31 12.99 -35.54
CA ASN A 127 -10.28 12.13 -36.13
C ASN A 127 -8.98 12.03 -35.31
N SER A 128 -8.87 12.77 -34.22
CA SER A 128 -7.68 12.78 -33.35
C SER A 128 -8.03 12.56 -31.87
N THR A 129 -9.32 12.39 -31.56
CA THR A 129 -9.83 12.42 -30.17
C THR A 129 -10.89 11.36 -29.97
N PHE A 130 -10.76 10.59 -28.92
CA PHE A 130 -11.83 9.72 -28.41
C PHE A 130 -12.01 9.88 -26.92
N LEU A 131 -13.16 9.41 -26.44
CA LEU A 131 -13.56 9.43 -25.04
C LEU A 131 -14.05 8.03 -24.65
N VAL A 132 -13.72 7.60 -23.45
CA VAL A 132 -14.33 6.43 -22.83
C VAL A 132 -15.04 6.81 -21.54
N PHE A 133 -16.10 6.07 -21.21
CA PHE A 133 -16.88 6.21 -19.99
C PHE A 133 -16.97 4.85 -19.30
N TYR A 134 -16.84 4.85 -17.98
CA TYR A 134 -17.03 3.67 -17.12
C TYR A 134 -17.50 4.11 -15.73
N GLU A 135 -18.58 3.51 -15.23
CA GLU A 135 -19.25 3.92 -13.99
C GLU A 135 -19.63 5.41 -14.02
N ASN A 136 -18.90 6.24 -13.31
CA ASN A 136 -19.09 7.69 -13.21
C ASN A 136 -17.83 8.48 -13.63
N ARG A 137 -16.98 7.87 -14.46
CA ARG A 137 -15.70 8.44 -14.89
C ARG A 137 -15.63 8.55 -16.40
N PHE A 138 -15.02 9.63 -16.84
CA PHE A 138 -14.63 9.89 -18.23
C PHE A 138 -13.13 9.86 -18.35
N PHE A 139 -12.64 9.34 -19.48
CA PHE A 139 -11.23 9.34 -19.82
C PHE A 139 -11.11 9.69 -21.31
N ALA A 140 -10.47 10.81 -21.61
CA ALA A 140 -10.27 11.29 -22.98
C ALA A 140 -8.83 11.08 -23.41
N VAL A 141 -8.65 10.69 -24.68
CA VAL A 141 -7.33 10.62 -25.34
C VAL A 141 -7.37 11.50 -26.58
N LYS A 142 -6.33 12.30 -26.77
CA LYS A 142 -6.17 13.19 -27.93
C LYS A 142 -4.73 13.19 -28.43
N CYS A 143 -4.57 13.11 -29.76
CA CYS A 143 -3.30 13.28 -30.45
C CYS A 143 -3.24 14.62 -31.21
N ASN A 144 -2.03 15.07 -31.56
CA ASN A 144 -1.84 16.24 -32.39
C ASN A 144 -1.96 15.96 -33.91
N GLN A 145 -2.19 14.69 -34.28
CA GLN A 145 -2.46 14.23 -35.64
C GLN A 145 -3.67 13.30 -35.66
N SER A 146 -4.15 12.96 -36.86
CA SER A 146 -5.21 11.96 -37.06
C SER A 146 -4.75 10.57 -36.62
N ILE A 147 -5.64 9.82 -36.00
CA ILE A 147 -5.42 8.44 -35.55
C ILE A 147 -6.60 7.56 -36.00
N ASN A 148 -6.33 6.28 -36.20
CA ASN A 148 -7.38 5.28 -36.37
C ASN A 148 -7.95 4.94 -34.99
N ILE A 149 -9.28 4.90 -34.87
CA ILE A 149 -9.98 4.61 -33.62
C ILE A 149 -11.01 3.53 -33.91
N ASP A 150 -10.91 2.41 -33.19
CA ASP A 150 -11.88 1.30 -33.23
C ASP A 150 -12.54 1.17 -31.85
N VAL A 151 -13.85 1.36 -31.84
CA VAL A 151 -14.68 1.34 -30.61
C VAL A 151 -15.46 0.04 -30.57
N LYS A 152 -15.19 -0.78 -29.56
CA LYS A 152 -15.86 -2.04 -29.26
C LYS A 152 -16.66 -1.93 -27.95
N ASP A 153 -17.44 -2.94 -27.63
CA ASP A 153 -18.28 -2.93 -26.42
C ASP A 153 -17.50 -2.92 -25.10
N SER A 154 -16.29 -3.49 -25.10
CA SER A 154 -15.44 -3.63 -23.91
C SER A 154 -14.06 -2.99 -24.02
N GLU A 155 -13.73 -2.39 -25.17
CA GLU A 155 -12.44 -1.73 -25.38
C GLU A 155 -12.53 -0.63 -26.44
N VAL A 156 -11.57 0.30 -26.40
CA VAL A 156 -11.26 1.21 -27.50
C VAL A 156 -9.82 0.99 -27.90
N GLU A 157 -9.59 0.58 -29.14
CA GLU A 157 -8.26 0.49 -29.73
C GLU A 157 -7.97 1.74 -30.55
N PHE A 158 -6.70 2.14 -30.58
CA PHE A 158 -6.28 3.27 -31.42
C PHE A 158 -4.89 3.05 -31.97
N SER A 159 -4.63 3.63 -33.14
CA SER A 159 -3.31 3.63 -33.75
C SER A 159 -2.99 4.94 -34.47
N ALA A 160 -1.74 5.35 -34.38
CA ALA A 160 -1.19 6.44 -35.17
C ALA A 160 -0.21 5.82 -36.20
N GLU A 161 -0.56 5.89 -37.47
CA GLU A 161 0.32 5.50 -38.57
C GLU A 161 1.16 6.69 -39.02
N ASN A 162 2.43 6.48 -39.36
CA ASN A 162 3.35 7.54 -39.81
C ASN A 162 3.37 8.73 -38.84
N MET A 163 3.92 8.49 -37.65
CA MET A 163 3.98 9.54 -36.60
C MET A 163 4.70 10.78 -37.13
N SER A 164 4.12 11.95 -36.86
CA SER A 164 4.75 13.25 -37.14
C SER A 164 6.08 13.38 -36.37
N LYS A 165 6.98 14.26 -36.87
CA LYS A 165 8.27 14.54 -36.20
C LYS A 165 8.11 14.88 -34.71
N ASP A 166 7.06 15.63 -34.40
CA ASP A 166 6.70 16.05 -33.04
C ASP A 166 5.36 15.44 -32.67
N PHE A 167 5.34 14.14 -32.40
CA PHE A 167 4.14 13.43 -32.01
C PHE A 167 3.78 13.71 -30.56
N VAL A 168 2.52 14.10 -30.33
CA VAL A 168 1.98 14.40 -28.99
C VAL A 168 0.72 13.57 -28.74
N LEU A 169 0.73 12.78 -27.68
CA LEU A 169 -0.45 12.11 -27.15
C LEU A 169 -0.73 12.62 -25.74
N VAL A 170 -1.96 12.98 -25.47
CA VAL A 170 -2.43 13.41 -24.16
C VAL A 170 -3.61 12.56 -23.75
N ALA A 171 -3.63 12.12 -22.49
CA ALA A 171 -4.82 11.52 -21.91
C ALA A 171 -5.16 12.18 -20.57
N SER A 172 -6.45 12.31 -20.28
CA SER A 172 -6.94 12.92 -19.04
C SER A 172 -8.21 12.26 -18.54
N GLY A 173 -8.27 12.02 -17.23
CA GLY A 173 -9.42 11.43 -16.55
C GLY A 173 -10.13 12.40 -15.62
N GLY A 174 -11.44 12.14 -15.35
CA GLY A 174 -12.23 12.97 -14.45
C GLY A 174 -13.71 12.58 -14.39
N VAL A 175 -14.50 13.41 -13.72
CA VAL A 175 -15.94 13.20 -13.50
C VAL A 175 -16.83 13.97 -14.49
N SER A 176 -16.26 14.83 -15.33
CA SER A 176 -16.98 15.64 -16.33
C SER A 176 -16.42 15.44 -17.72
N LYS A 177 -17.28 15.06 -18.66
CA LYS A 177 -16.95 14.90 -20.09
C LYS A 177 -16.32 16.18 -20.65
N GLU A 178 -16.96 17.32 -20.42
CA GLU A 178 -16.53 18.62 -20.96
C GLU A 178 -15.17 19.03 -20.35
N ALA A 179 -14.93 18.73 -19.07
CA ALA A 179 -13.69 19.08 -18.40
C ALA A 179 -12.50 18.28 -18.96
N VAL A 180 -12.63 16.96 -19.11
CA VAL A 180 -11.54 16.11 -19.65
C VAL A 180 -11.26 16.44 -21.13
N LEU A 181 -12.28 16.73 -21.93
CA LEU A 181 -12.09 17.15 -23.34
C LEU A 181 -11.40 18.51 -23.46
N ARG A 182 -11.74 19.48 -22.60
CA ARG A 182 -11.02 20.77 -22.54
C ARG A 182 -9.57 20.58 -22.12
N GLU A 183 -9.32 19.72 -21.13
CA GLU A 183 -7.96 19.48 -20.62
C GLU A 183 -7.07 18.87 -21.70
N VAL A 184 -7.49 17.77 -22.36
CA VAL A 184 -6.68 17.17 -23.44
C VAL A 184 -6.46 18.13 -24.61
N SER A 185 -7.50 18.94 -24.98
CA SER A 185 -7.39 19.92 -26.05
C SER A 185 -6.45 21.09 -25.72
N SER A 186 -6.33 21.45 -24.44
CA SER A 186 -5.37 22.45 -23.96
C SER A 186 -3.95 21.86 -23.89
N ALA A 187 -3.81 20.68 -23.31
CA ALA A 187 -2.51 20.06 -23.05
C ALA A 187 -1.80 19.62 -24.33
N VAL A 188 -2.53 19.15 -25.36
CA VAL A 188 -1.93 18.79 -26.66
C VAL A 188 -1.27 19.99 -27.37
N LYS A 189 -1.78 21.21 -27.15
CA LYS A 189 -1.21 22.45 -27.71
C LYS A 189 0.03 22.93 -26.95
N ASN A 190 0.15 22.60 -25.69
CA ASN A 190 1.26 23.01 -24.84
C ASN A 190 1.62 21.92 -23.82
N PRO A 191 2.17 20.79 -24.29
CA PRO A 191 2.41 19.61 -23.45
C PRO A 191 3.43 19.87 -22.33
N LEU A 192 4.45 20.68 -22.57
CA LEU A 192 5.47 20.99 -21.57
C LEU A 192 4.94 21.80 -20.38
N LYS A 193 3.74 22.41 -20.51
CA LYS A 193 3.06 23.03 -19.36
C LYS A 193 2.75 22.01 -18.26
N ILE A 194 2.36 20.79 -18.61
CA ILE A 194 2.10 19.69 -17.66
C ILE A 194 3.38 19.35 -16.88
N ALA A 195 4.50 19.23 -17.59
CA ALA A 195 5.82 19.02 -16.99
C ALA A 195 6.21 20.12 -16.00
N GLY A 196 6.01 21.39 -16.38
CA GLY A 196 6.26 22.53 -15.51
C GLY A 196 5.38 22.55 -14.25
N LEU A 197 4.09 22.21 -14.40
CA LEU A 197 3.16 22.09 -13.26
C LEU A 197 3.55 20.93 -12.33
N ARG A 198 3.95 19.78 -12.87
CA ARG A 198 4.46 18.66 -12.09
C ARG A 198 5.71 19.05 -11.29
N ALA A 199 6.70 19.64 -11.96
CA ALA A 199 7.94 20.07 -11.32
C ALA A 199 7.68 21.06 -10.17
N LYS A 200 6.80 22.03 -10.38
CA LYS A 200 6.39 23.00 -9.35
C LYS A 200 5.70 22.33 -8.17
N TRP A 201 4.79 21.40 -8.43
CA TRP A 201 4.08 20.63 -7.41
C TRP A 201 5.04 19.81 -6.56
N LEU A 202 5.88 18.97 -7.17
CA LEU A 202 6.86 18.13 -6.47
C LEU A 202 7.87 18.98 -5.68
N LYS A 203 8.38 20.08 -6.28
CA LYS A 203 9.26 20.99 -5.57
C LYS A 203 8.61 21.59 -4.32
N SER A 204 7.34 21.94 -4.39
CA SER A 204 6.57 22.44 -3.24
C SER A 204 6.42 21.40 -2.13
N LEU A 205 6.13 20.14 -2.46
CA LEU A 205 6.02 19.06 -1.48
C LEU A 205 7.38 18.77 -0.83
N LEU A 206 8.40 18.55 -1.65
CA LEU A 206 9.72 18.12 -1.20
C LEU A 206 10.51 19.22 -0.47
N SER A 207 10.16 20.50 -0.67
CA SER A 207 10.80 21.60 0.06
C SER A 207 10.45 21.65 1.56
N LYS A 208 9.40 20.94 1.97
CA LYS A 208 8.91 20.91 3.36
C LYS A 208 9.32 19.66 4.13
N ILE A 209 9.97 18.68 3.47
CA ILE A 209 10.40 17.47 4.17
C ILE A 209 11.38 17.80 5.29
N PRO A 210 11.28 17.12 6.45
CA PRO A 210 12.25 17.32 7.52
C PRO A 210 13.66 16.99 7.04
N SER A 211 14.66 17.74 7.52
CA SER A 211 16.07 17.41 7.25
C SER A 211 16.51 16.19 8.08
N LEU A 212 17.39 15.36 7.53
CA LEU A 212 18.06 14.29 8.26
C LEU A 212 19.51 14.71 8.55
N GLN A 213 19.91 14.66 9.81
CA GLN A 213 21.26 15.03 10.26
C GLN A 213 22.20 13.81 10.18
N THR A 214 22.83 13.63 9.03
CA THR A 214 23.84 12.57 8.81
C THR A 214 24.83 12.99 7.74
N LYS A 215 26.06 12.44 7.78
CA LYS A 215 27.07 12.60 6.72
C LYS A 215 26.95 11.54 5.62
N ARG A 216 26.14 10.50 5.81
CA ARG A 216 25.90 9.40 4.88
C ARG A 216 25.01 9.88 3.74
N LYS A 217 25.60 10.12 2.57
CA LYS A 217 24.86 10.59 1.39
C LYS A 217 23.80 9.58 0.94
N ASP A 218 24.12 8.30 0.97
CA ASP A 218 23.21 7.20 0.65
C ASP A 218 21.97 7.19 1.56
N PHE A 219 22.13 7.48 2.85
CA PHE A 219 21.00 7.62 3.78
C PHE A 219 20.15 8.86 3.48
N ILE A 220 20.80 9.97 3.10
CA ILE A 220 20.08 11.18 2.68
C ILE A 220 19.28 10.92 1.40
N ASP A 221 19.81 10.16 0.45
CA ASP A 221 19.15 9.84 -0.81
C ASP A 221 17.96 8.89 -0.55
N LEU A 222 18.11 7.86 0.30
CA LEU A 222 17.00 7.00 0.76
C LEU A 222 15.92 7.83 1.48
N TRP A 223 16.30 8.71 2.41
CA TRP A 223 15.38 9.60 3.13
C TRP A 223 14.52 10.42 2.18
N LYS A 224 15.13 11.07 1.19
CA LYS A 224 14.42 11.88 0.21
C LYS A 224 13.50 11.03 -0.66
N TYR A 225 13.95 9.83 -1.04
CA TYR A 225 13.15 8.92 -1.85
C TYR A 225 11.91 8.42 -1.12
N CYS A 226 12.05 7.99 0.13
CA CYS A 226 10.90 7.57 0.94
C CYS A 226 9.88 8.71 1.12
N TRP A 227 10.34 9.96 1.33
CA TRP A 227 9.44 11.12 1.35
C TRP A 227 8.76 11.36 0.01
N TYR A 228 9.48 11.20 -1.11
CA TYR A 228 8.87 11.26 -2.43
C TYR A 228 7.74 10.24 -2.56
N VAL A 229 7.98 8.99 -2.19
CA VAL A 229 7.00 7.89 -2.29
C VAL A 229 5.73 8.22 -1.49
N ILE A 230 5.85 8.48 -0.19
CA ILE A 230 4.66 8.70 0.65
C ILE A 230 3.86 9.95 0.24
N LEU A 231 4.53 11.02 -0.19
CA LEU A 231 3.87 12.26 -0.61
C LEU A 231 3.23 12.15 -2.00
N THR A 232 3.77 11.34 -2.91
CA THR A 232 3.20 11.14 -4.26
C THR A 232 2.14 10.04 -4.32
N ASN A 233 2.10 9.12 -3.35
CA ASN A 233 1.02 8.13 -3.24
C ASN A 233 -0.30 8.75 -2.78
N ARG A 234 -0.27 9.99 -2.29
CA ARG A 234 -1.48 10.71 -1.88
C ARG A 234 -2.40 10.98 -3.07
N SER A 235 -3.70 10.76 -2.87
CA SER A 235 -4.74 10.80 -3.90
C SER A 235 -6.01 11.46 -3.40
N VAL A 236 -6.76 12.03 -4.35
CA VAL A 236 -8.10 12.59 -4.13
C VAL A 236 -9.03 11.95 -5.14
N VAL A 237 -10.18 11.49 -4.70
CA VAL A 237 -11.21 10.89 -5.56
C VAL A 237 -12.47 11.74 -5.50
N GLU A 238 -12.78 12.43 -6.61
CA GLU A 238 -13.98 13.26 -6.70
C GLU A 238 -15.25 12.40 -6.74
N ASN A 239 -16.34 12.89 -6.15
CA ASN A 239 -17.67 12.27 -6.19
C ASN A 239 -17.66 10.80 -5.71
N HIS A 240 -16.91 10.50 -4.64
CA HIS A 240 -16.92 9.19 -4.01
C HIS A 240 -17.67 9.25 -2.66
N PRO A 241 -18.58 8.30 -2.37
CA PRO A 241 -19.43 8.41 -1.16
C PRO A 241 -18.67 8.23 0.16
N ILE A 242 -17.48 7.60 0.14
CA ILE A 242 -16.71 7.27 1.35
C ILE A 242 -15.35 8.00 1.35
N LEU A 243 -14.63 8.03 0.23
CA LEU A 243 -13.33 8.68 0.09
C LEU A 243 -13.50 10.20 -0.07
N VAL A 244 -13.88 10.88 1.01
CA VAL A 244 -14.20 12.31 1.03
C VAL A 244 -13.02 13.19 1.41
N LYS A 245 -11.92 12.59 1.89
CA LYS A 245 -10.66 13.26 2.20
C LYS A 245 -9.54 12.66 1.35
N PRO A 246 -8.44 13.42 1.13
CA PRO A 246 -7.24 12.87 0.53
C PRO A 246 -6.70 11.70 1.36
N PHE A 247 -6.18 10.67 0.71
CA PHE A 247 -5.64 9.46 1.31
C PHE A 247 -4.44 8.94 0.50
N ASN A 248 -3.65 8.06 1.09
CA ASN A 248 -2.56 7.41 0.39
C ASN A 248 -2.97 6.02 -0.12
N MET A 249 -2.71 5.76 -1.39
CA MET A 249 -2.70 4.39 -1.91
C MET A 249 -1.41 3.70 -1.43
N PRO A 250 -1.41 2.41 -1.10
CA PRO A 250 -0.16 1.68 -0.81
C PRO A 250 0.85 1.83 -1.94
N THR A 251 0.41 1.67 -3.18
CA THR A 251 1.12 2.05 -4.41
C THR A 251 0.13 2.33 -5.53
N LYS A 252 0.47 3.23 -6.46
CA LYS A 252 -0.41 3.58 -7.59
C LYS A 252 -0.32 2.62 -8.77
N TYR A 253 0.55 1.62 -8.70
CA TYR A 253 0.80 0.67 -9.77
C TYR A 253 0.09 -0.68 -9.58
N VAL A 254 -0.20 -1.06 -8.33
CA VAL A 254 -0.86 -2.33 -7.99
C VAL A 254 -2.04 -2.10 -7.05
N PHE A 255 -1.83 -1.57 -5.84
CA PHE A 255 -2.85 -1.40 -4.80
C PHE A 255 -3.43 0.01 -4.85
N ARG A 256 -4.39 0.25 -5.77
CA ARG A 256 -4.85 1.58 -6.19
C ARG A 256 -6.10 2.08 -5.48
N HIS A 257 -6.29 1.71 -4.19
CA HIS A 257 -7.37 2.20 -3.34
C HIS A 257 -6.90 2.35 -1.88
N GLN A 258 -7.77 2.70 -0.97
CA GLN A 258 -7.39 2.88 0.44
C GLN A 258 -7.50 1.57 1.21
N TRP A 259 -6.47 1.22 1.98
CA TRP A 259 -6.39 0.03 2.83
C TRP A 259 -6.31 0.42 4.30
N LEU A 260 -6.86 -0.41 5.19
CA LEU A 260 -6.97 -0.06 6.61
C LEU A 260 -5.59 0.02 7.30
N TRP A 261 -4.84 -1.07 7.34
CA TRP A 261 -3.58 -1.07 8.07
C TRP A 261 -2.48 -0.26 7.38
N ASP A 262 -2.47 -0.25 6.04
CA ASP A 262 -1.57 0.61 5.25
C ASP A 262 -1.75 2.08 5.59
N SER A 263 -2.99 2.57 5.58
CA SER A 263 -3.29 3.96 5.93
C SER A 263 -2.89 4.29 7.37
N ALA A 264 -2.99 3.33 8.30
CA ALA A 264 -2.49 3.53 9.65
C ALA A 264 -0.96 3.72 9.66
N PHE A 265 -0.21 2.90 8.92
CA PHE A 265 1.23 3.08 8.75
C PHE A 265 1.58 4.39 8.03
N HIS A 266 0.83 4.74 6.97
CA HIS A 266 1.01 6.01 6.28
C HIS A 266 0.80 7.21 7.21
N ALA A 267 -0.23 7.16 8.07
CA ALA A 267 -0.52 8.22 9.03
C ALA A 267 0.61 8.39 10.06
N ILE A 268 1.24 7.30 10.50
CA ILE A 268 2.41 7.36 11.38
C ILE A 268 3.53 8.16 10.70
N VAL A 269 3.86 7.85 9.45
CA VAL A 269 4.90 8.56 8.69
C VAL A 269 4.51 10.01 8.40
N LEU A 270 3.28 10.25 7.90
CA LEU A 270 2.77 11.59 7.60
C LEU A 270 2.79 12.49 8.82
N SER A 271 2.61 11.95 10.03
CA SER A 271 2.69 12.72 11.28
C SER A 271 4.07 13.34 11.53
N LEU A 272 5.13 12.85 10.87
CA LEU A 272 6.48 13.45 10.91
C LEU A 272 6.59 14.68 9.99
N TYR A 273 5.69 14.82 9.03
CA TYR A 273 5.66 15.87 8.04
C TYR A 273 4.59 16.93 8.37
N ASP A 274 3.35 16.49 8.57
CA ASP A 274 2.20 17.33 8.89
C ASP A 274 1.13 16.49 9.61
N VAL A 275 0.82 16.84 10.85
CA VAL A 275 -0.16 16.14 11.69
C VAL A 275 -1.57 16.17 11.09
N ASN A 276 -1.93 17.23 10.35
CA ASN A 276 -3.24 17.33 9.72
C ASN A 276 -3.38 16.33 8.55
N LEU A 277 -2.31 16.12 7.76
CA LEU A 277 -2.32 15.09 6.72
C LEU A 277 -2.46 13.69 7.31
N ALA A 278 -1.85 13.44 8.47
CA ALA A 278 -1.99 12.17 9.18
C ALA A 278 -3.43 11.96 9.70
N LYS A 279 -4.09 13.01 10.22
CA LYS A 279 -5.50 12.95 10.63
C LYS A 279 -6.42 12.71 9.42
N GLU A 280 -6.18 13.39 8.28
CA GLU A 280 -6.95 13.20 7.04
C GLU A 280 -6.83 11.76 6.52
N GLU A 281 -5.66 11.14 6.62
CA GLU A 281 -5.40 9.75 6.20
C GLU A 281 -6.33 8.76 6.91
N LEU A 282 -6.60 8.97 8.19
CA LEU A 282 -7.49 8.12 8.99
C LEU A 282 -8.97 8.47 8.85
N TYR A 283 -9.29 9.67 8.36
CA TYR A 283 -10.67 10.16 8.34
C TYR A 283 -11.62 9.26 7.53
N ASN A 284 -11.21 8.86 6.32
CA ASN A 284 -12.06 8.01 5.47
C ASN A 284 -12.29 6.62 6.09
N LEU A 285 -11.30 6.08 6.82
CA LEU A 285 -11.43 4.82 7.55
C LEU A 285 -12.52 4.93 8.62
N PHE A 286 -12.49 6.00 9.43
CA PHE A 286 -13.54 6.28 10.41
C PHE A 286 -14.90 6.56 9.77
N HIS A 287 -14.90 7.23 8.61
CA HIS A 287 -16.12 7.50 7.85
C HIS A 287 -16.73 6.23 7.24
N SER A 288 -15.90 5.25 6.87
CA SER A 288 -16.32 3.97 6.30
C SER A 288 -16.88 2.98 7.32
N GLN A 289 -16.73 3.26 8.64
CA GLN A 289 -17.17 2.35 9.69
C GLN A 289 -18.63 1.96 9.53
N LYS A 290 -18.88 0.66 9.56
CA LYS A 290 -20.21 0.07 9.36
C LYS A 290 -21.07 0.19 10.63
N PRO A 291 -22.40 0.04 10.52
CA PRO A 291 -23.29 0.13 11.66
C PRO A 291 -23.01 -0.87 12.78
N ASP A 292 -22.44 -2.03 12.45
CA ASP A 292 -22.00 -3.06 13.40
C ASP A 292 -20.71 -2.70 14.17
N GLY A 293 -20.06 -1.61 13.82
CA GLY A 293 -18.81 -1.14 14.43
C GLY A 293 -17.55 -1.48 13.64
N ARG A 294 -17.61 -2.36 12.67
CA ARG A 294 -16.47 -2.79 11.87
C ARG A 294 -15.90 -1.66 11.03
N ILE A 295 -14.57 -1.49 11.07
CA ILE A 295 -13.84 -0.71 10.07
C ILE A 295 -13.44 -1.66 8.94
N PRO A 296 -13.85 -1.39 7.68
CA PRO A 296 -13.59 -2.30 6.58
C PRO A 296 -12.10 -2.46 6.24
N HIS A 297 -11.75 -3.62 5.71
CA HIS A 297 -10.45 -4.01 5.22
C HIS A 297 -9.84 -2.98 4.25
N GLU A 298 -10.65 -2.53 3.30
CA GLU A 298 -10.27 -1.63 2.21
C GLU A 298 -11.47 -0.83 1.70
N ILE A 299 -11.22 0.27 1.01
CA ILE A 299 -12.23 1.13 0.39
C ILE A 299 -11.89 1.27 -1.08
N PHE A 300 -12.62 0.56 -1.92
CA PHE A 300 -12.42 0.56 -3.37
C PHE A 300 -12.84 1.88 -4.03
N LEU A 301 -12.19 2.24 -5.12
CA LEU A 301 -12.64 3.35 -5.99
C LEU A 301 -13.85 2.92 -6.81
N SER A 302 -13.84 1.68 -7.31
CA SER A 302 -14.88 1.08 -8.15
C SER A 302 -15.72 0.10 -7.34
N LYS A 303 -17.04 0.34 -7.29
CA LYS A 303 -18.00 -0.58 -6.67
C LYS A 303 -18.08 -1.92 -7.43
N THR A 304 -17.94 -1.88 -8.76
CA THR A 304 -17.92 -3.08 -9.60
C THR A 304 -16.75 -3.99 -9.22
N ILE A 305 -15.57 -3.43 -9.02
CA ILE A 305 -14.38 -4.19 -8.63
C ILE A 305 -14.55 -4.81 -7.23
N CYS A 306 -15.00 -4.05 -6.24
CA CYS A 306 -15.29 -4.57 -4.91
C CYS A 306 -16.29 -5.74 -4.96
N ARG A 307 -17.40 -5.57 -5.68
CA ARG A 307 -18.43 -6.61 -5.82
C ARG A 307 -17.88 -7.88 -6.46
N ARG A 308 -17.02 -7.78 -7.45
CA ARG A 308 -16.42 -8.95 -8.11
C ARG A 308 -15.48 -9.72 -7.20
N LEU A 309 -14.64 -8.99 -6.43
CA LEU A 309 -13.68 -9.63 -5.52
C LEU A 309 -14.33 -10.20 -4.26
N TRP A 310 -15.22 -9.43 -3.64
CA TRP A 310 -15.73 -9.72 -2.30
C TRP A 310 -17.18 -10.20 -2.28
N ARG A 311 -17.87 -10.19 -3.43
CA ARG A 311 -19.29 -10.59 -3.54
C ARG A 311 -20.22 -9.78 -2.65
N VAL A 312 -19.95 -8.49 -2.50
CA VAL A 312 -20.75 -7.53 -1.76
C VAL A 312 -21.13 -6.35 -2.66
N ASP A 313 -22.33 -5.80 -2.52
CA ASP A 313 -22.79 -4.63 -3.27
C ASP A 313 -22.45 -3.33 -2.54
N ASP A 314 -21.17 -3.13 -2.23
CA ASP A 314 -20.61 -2.00 -1.50
C ASP A 314 -19.24 -1.61 -2.09
N TYR A 315 -18.68 -0.49 -1.65
CA TYR A 315 -17.29 -0.08 -1.89
C TYR A 315 -16.32 -0.74 -0.89
N CYS A 316 -16.81 -1.46 0.10
CA CYS A 316 -16.04 -2.05 1.18
C CYS A 316 -16.36 -3.54 1.33
N PRO A 317 -15.37 -4.41 1.55
CA PRO A 317 -15.58 -5.82 1.81
C PRO A 317 -16.24 -6.07 3.17
N TRP A 318 -16.65 -7.34 3.40
CA TRP A 318 -17.21 -7.79 4.67
C TRP A 318 -16.15 -8.08 5.74
N THR A 319 -14.87 -8.06 5.39
CA THR A 319 -13.72 -8.31 6.26
C THR A 319 -13.18 -7.03 6.88
N THR A 320 -12.20 -7.18 7.77
CA THR A 320 -11.38 -6.12 8.34
C THR A 320 -9.89 -6.42 8.14
N GLN A 321 -9.00 -5.62 8.74
CA GLN A 321 -7.55 -5.86 8.81
C GLN A 321 -7.03 -5.62 10.24
N PRO A 322 -5.73 -5.92 10.53
CA PRO A 322 -5.15 -5.71 11.85
C PRO A 322 -5.41 -4.28 12.37
N PRO A 323 -5.81 -4.09 13.64
CA PRO A 323 -6.22 -2.80 14.17
C PRO A 323 -5.06 -1.84 14.50
N VAL A 324 -4.14 -1.65 13.54
CA VAL A 324 -3.01 -0.71 13.63
C VAL A 324 -3.47 0.74 13.74
N ILE A 325 -4.73 1.02 13.37
CA ILE A 325 -5.32 2.37 13.43
C ILE A 325 -5.20 3.01 14.83
N ALA A 326 -5.32 2.22 15.90
CA ALA A 326 -5.16 2.71 17.26
C ALA A 326 -3.72 3.18 17.55
N VAL A 327 -2.72 2.46 17.00
CA VAL A 327 -1.31 2.87 17.07
C VAL A 327 -1.08 4.21 16.37
N ALA A 328 -1.67 4.38 15.18
CA ALA A 328 -1.57 5.63 14.43
C ALA A 328 -2.24 6.81 15.18
N VAL A 329 -3.44 6.59 15.74
CA VAL A 329 -4.12 7.60 16.56
C VAL A 329 -3.25 8.05 17.72
N LYS A 330 -2.67 7.10 18.47
CA LYS A 330 -1.77 7.43 19.58
C LYS A 330 -0.55 8.23 19.11
N ARG A 331 0.13 7.80 18.06
CA ARG A 331 1.30 8.50 17.49
C ARG A 331 0.98 9.92 17.03
N ILE A 332 -0.20 10.17 16.49
CA ILE A 332 -0.66 11.50 16.09
C ILE A 332 -0.90 12.38 17.33
N LEU A 333 -1.64 11.88 18.33
CA LEU A 333 -2.02 12.63 19.52
C LEU A 333 -0.84 12.87 20.49
N ASP A 334 0.14 11.98 20.52
CA ASP A 334 1.41 12.18 21.25
C ASP A 334 2.25 13.35 20.67
N LYS A 335 2.07 13.67 19.39
CA LYS A 335 2.73 14.84 18.77
C LYS A 335 1.99 16.13 19.00
N GLU A 336 0.68 16.09 18.84
CA GLU A 336 -0.21 17.23 18.99
C GLU A 336 -1.58 16.75 19.44
N PHE A 337 -1.91 17.03 20.70
CA PHE A 337 -3.22 16.67 21.25
C PHE A 337 -4.32 17.57 20.68
N ASP A 338 -5.21 16.97 19.90
CA ASP A 338 -6.40 17.58 19.34
C ASP A 338 -7.63 16.91 19.94
N ARG A 339 -8.37 17.65 20.81
CA ARG A 339 -9.55 17.13 21.50
C ARG A 339 -10.65 16.68 20.56
N GLY A 340 -10.83 17.36 19.39
CA GLY A 340 -11.84 17.01 18.39
C GLY A 340 -11.51 15.67 17.72
N PHE A 341 -10.27 15.51 17.28
CA PHE A 341 -9.78 14.26 16.70
C PHE A 341 -9.75 13.13 17.75
N ALA A 342 -9.32 13.40 18.98
CA ALA A 342 -9.34 12.43 20.08
C ALA A 342 -10.74 11.89 20.35
N LYS A 343 -11.77 12.77 20.37
CA LYS A 343 -13.16 12.37 20.55
C LYS A 343 -13.66 11.52 19.39
N LEU A 344 -13.39 11.92 18.14
CA LEU A 344 -13.75 11.13 16.96
C LEU A 344 -13.12 9.74 17.02
N ALA A 345 -11.80 9.66 17.27
CA ALA A 345 -11.08 8.39 17.34
C ALA A 345 -11.61 7.51 18.48
N TYR A 346 -11.84 8.07 19.67
CA TYR A 346 -12.42 7.37 20.80
C TYR A 346 -13.74 6.69 20.46
N GLU A 347 -14.72 7.47 19.93
CA GLU A 347 -16.05 6.95 19.58
C GLU A 347 -15.98 5.82 18.52
N LYS A 348 -15.03 5.92 17.60
CA LYS A 348 -14.83 4.94 16.52
C LYS A 348 -14.10 3.69 16.98
N LEU A 349 -13.06 3.84 17.78
CA LEU A 349 -12.29 2.72 18.30
C LEU A 349 -13.09 1.87 19.30
N VAL A 350 -13.92 2.50 20.15
CA VAL A 350 -14.83 1.76 21.05
C VAL A 350 -15.73 0.82 20.26
N LYS A 351 -16.42 1.33 19.22
CA LYS A 351 -17.30 0.50 18.38
C LYS A 351 -16.53 -0.59 17.63
N TYR A 352 -15.29 -0.31 17.24
CA TYR A 352 -14.47 -1.28 16.53
C TYR A 352 -13.98 -2.40 17.46
N ASP A 353 -13.64 -2.08 18.70
CA ASP A 353 -13.28 -3.09 19.72
C ASP A 353 -14.49 -3.96 20.10
N GLU A 354 -15.66 -3.33 20.28
CA GLU A 354 -16.92 -4.05 20.53
C GLU A 354 -17.25 -5.02 19.36
N TRP A 355 -17.00 -4.62 18.12
CA TRP A 355 -17.17 -5.50 16.97
C TRP A 355 -16.24 -6.72 17.04
N PHE A 356 -14.95 -6.57 17.38
CA PHE A 356 -14.04 -7.71 17.57
C PHE A 356 -14.56 -8.65 18.66
N SER A 357 -14.99 -8.12 19.81
CA SER A 357 -15.51 -8.91 20.92
C SER A 357 -16.82 -9.65 20.59
N LEU A 358 -17.62 -9.15 19.64
CA LEU A 358 -18.87 -9.78 19.25
C LEU A 358 -18.73 -10.75 18.06
N GLU A 359 -17.87 -10.42 17.11
CA GLU A 359 -17.82 -11.08 15.80
C GLU A 359 -16.54 -11.92 15.60
N ARG A 360 -15.56 -11.83 16.51
CA ARG A 360 -14.26 -12.50 16.42
C ARG A 360 -13.78 -13.17 17.71
N ASP A 361 -14.64 -13.28 18.72
CA ASP A 361 -14.39 -13.89 20.04
C ASP A 361 -15.65 -14.68 20.42
N VAL A 362 -15.85 -15.84 19.80
CA VAL A 362 -17.06 -16.67 19.97
C VAL A 362 -17.05 -17.42 21.30
N ASP A 363 -15.89 -17.85 21.78
CA ASP A 363 -15.75 -18.53 23.07
C ASP A 363 -15.70 -17.56 24.27
N ARG A 364 -15.61 -16.22 23.97
CA ARG A 364 -15.66 -15.12 24.93
C ARG A 364 -14.55 -15.17 25.98
N ASP A 365 -13.39 -15.56 25.58
CA ASP A 365 -12.22 -15.59 26.44
C ASP A 365 -11.39 -14.32 26.40
N ASN A 366 -11.78 -13.33 25.59
CA ASN A 366 -11.16 -12.01 25.42
C ASN A 366 -9.98 -11.97 24.45
N LEU A 367 -9.74 -13.04 23.71
CA LEU A 367 -8.88 -13.08 22.56
C LEU A 367 -9.75 -13.09 21.29
N ALA A 368 -9.32 -12.39 20.28
CA ALA A 368 -10.02 -12.37 19.00
C ALA A 368 -9.31 -13.22 17.96
N SER A 369 -10.11 -13.78 17.06
CA SER A 369 -9.65 -14.69 16.01
C SER A 369 -9.64 -14.05 14.63
N TYR A 370 -8.62 -14.35 13.81
CA TYR A 370 -8.76 -14.31 12.36
C TYR A 370 -9.54 -15.53 11.88
N ILE A 371 -10.50 -15.30 11.02
CA ILE A 371 -11.32 -16.35 10.36
C ILE A 371 -11.04 -16.43 8.86
N ASP A 372 -10.30 -15.48 8.35
CA ASP A 372 -9.90 -15.35 6.96
C ASP A 372 -8.42 -14.90 6.94
N TYR A 373 -7.58 -15.64 6.24
CA TYR A 373 -6.16 -15.33 6.14
C TYR A 373 -5.89 -13.93 5.54
N LEU A 374 -6.81 -13.41 4.71
CA LEU A 374 -6.70 -12.05 4.17
C LEU A 374 -6.93 -10.97 5.24
N GLU A 375 -7.71 -11.24 6.30
CA GLU A 375 -7.90 -10.30 7.42
C GLU A 375 -6.58 -10.00 8.16
N SER A 376 -5.65 -10.93 8.14
CA SER A 376 -4.35 -10.77 8.80
C SER A 376 -3.40 -9.84 8.05
N GLY A 377 -3.63 -9.62 6.75
CA GLY A 377 -2.67 -9.01 5.84
C GLY A 377 -1.47 -9.88 5.49
N TRP A 378 -1.39 -11.12 6.02
CA TRP A 378 -0.33 -12.09 5.76
C TRP A 378 -0.84 -13.22 4.85
N ASP A 379 -1.34 -12.87 3.69
CA ASP A 379 -2.21 -13.62 2.79
C ASP A 379 -1.91 -15.12 2.61
N ASN A 380 -0.65 -15.48 2.41
CA ASN A 380 -0.24 -16.87 2.18
C ASN A 380 0.77 -17.38 3.21
N SER A 381 0.76 -16.84 4.42
CA SER A 381 1.69 -17.22 5.48
C SER A 381 1.65 -18.71 5.79
N VAL A 382 2.82 -19.28 6.11
CA VAL A 382 2.96 -20.70 6.54
C VAL A 382 2.07 -21.01 7.74
N ARG A 383 1.83 -20.03 8.64
CA ARG A 383 0.98 -20.19 9.83
C ARG A 383 -0.49 -20.50 9.51
N TRP A 384 -0.94 -20.25 8.29
CA TRP A 384 -2.31 -20.52 7.85
C TRP A 384 -2.49 -21.87 7.16
N ASP A 385 -1.39 -22.59 6.84
CA ASP A 385 -1.48 -23.86 6.12
C ASP A 385 -2.34 -24.90 6.88
N ASP A 386 -2.07 -25.09 8.17
CA ASP A 386 -2.79 -26.04 9.02
C ASP A 386 -4.22 -25.56 9.35
N PRO A 387 -4.49 -24.29 9.71
CA PRO A 387 -5.84 -23.77 9.88
C PRO A 387 -6.74 -23.92 8.63
N ILE A 388 -6.17 -23.71 7.44
CA ILE A 388 -6.91 -23.93 6.16
C ILE A 388 -7.22 -25.42 5.96
N ALA A 389 -6.28 -26.30 6.26
CA ALA A 389 -6.49 -27.75 6.18
C ALA A 389 -7.55 -28.21 7.19
N ARG A 390 -7.47 -27.74 8.44
CA ARG A 390 -8.40 -28.09 9.52
C ARG A 390 -9.86 -27.67 9.20
N LEU A 391 -10.06 -26.48 8.62
CA LEU A 391 -11.39 -26.07 8.15
C LEU A 391 -11.91 -27.01 7.06
N ARG A 392 -11.08 -27.45 6.10
CA ARG A 392 -11.48 -28.37 5.03
C ARG A 392 -11.86 -29.74 5.55
N GLU A 393 -11.27 -30.19 6.64
CA GLU A 393 -11.60 -31.46 7.31
C GLU A 393 -12.91 -31.38 8.10
N GLN A 394 -13.25 -30.20 8.67
CA GLN A 394 -14.41 -29.99 9.52
C GLN A 394 -15.25 -28.76 9.12
N PRO A 395 -15.70 -28.64 7.84
CA PRO A 395 -16.33 -27.42 7.35
C PRO A 395 -17.64 -27.10 8.06
N ASP A 396 -18.46 -28.10 8.37
CA ASP A 396 -19.77 -27.93 9.03
C ASP A 396 -19.62 -27.39 10.47
N TYR A 397 -18.53 -27.78 11.15
CA TYR A 397 -18.22 -27.31 12.50
C TYR A 397 -17.86 -25.82 12.47
N TYR A 398 -16.84 -25.46 11.70
CA TYR A 398 -16.32 -24.09 11.67
C TYR A 398 -17.28 -23.09 11.01
N HIS A 399 -18.02 -23.48 9.95
CA HIS A 399 -19.01 -22.59 9.33
C HIS A 399 -20.27 -22.39 10.20
N ARG A 400 -20.49 -23.23 11.21
CA ARG A 400 -21.53 -22.99 12.22
C ARG A 400 -21.12 -21.87 13.18
N LEU A 401 -19.84 -21.80 13.55
CA LEU A 401 -19.29 -20.74 14.39
C LEU A 401 -19.15 -19.44 13.59
N TYR A 402 -18.52 -19.55 12.42
CA TYR A 402 -18.22 -18.43 11.53
C TYR A 402 -18.62 -18.76 10.08
N PRO A 403 -19.82 -18.35 9.65
CA PRO A 403 -20.35 -18.76 8.33
C PRO A 403 -19.50 -18.36 7.11
N ARG A 404 -18.61 -17.36 7.27
CA ARG A 404 -17.73 -16.87 6.19
C ARG A 404 -16.27 -17.25 6.38
N ALA A 405 -15.95 -18.14 7.33
CA ALA A 405 -14.58 -18.55 7.58
C ALA A 405 -13.93 -19.17 6.35
N ARG A 406 -12.68 -18.82 6.10
CA ARG A 406 -11.82 -19.43 5.07
C ARG A 406 -10.70 -20.27 5.66
N MET A 407 -10.57 -20.28 6.98
CA MET A 407 -9.70 -21.13 7.77
C MET A 407 -10.35 -21.40 9.13
N ALA A 408 -9.88 -22.40 9.88
CA ALA A 408 -10.24 -22.56 11.27
C ALA A 408 -9.86 -21.30 12.05
N PRO A 409 -10.68 -20.82 12.98
CA PRO A 409 -10.41 -19.58 13.73
C PRO A 409 -9.10 -19.66 14.50
N VAL A 410 -8.28 -18.61 14.37
CA VAL A 410 -6.97 -18.52 14.98
C VAL A 410 -6.86 -17.24 15.80
N GLU A 411 -6.66 -17.37 17.09
CA GLU A 411 -6.24 -16.30 17.98
C GLU A 411 -4.76 -16.00 17.74
N ALA A 412 -4.52 -15.06 16.84
CA ALA A 412 -3.17 -14.74 16.43
C ALA A 412 -2.48 -13.79 17.43
N VAL A 413 -1.18 -14.00 17.65
CA VAL A 413 -0.37 -13.17 18.55
C VAL A 413 -0.41 -11.71 18.15
N ASP A 414 -0.21 -11.40 16.87
CA ASP A 414 -0.20 -10.03 16.36
C ASP A 414 -1.55 -9.33 16.51
N LEU A 415 -2.66 -10.01 16.21
CA LEU A 415 -4.01 -9.47 16.38
C LEU A 415 -4.26 -9.06 17.83
N ASN A 416 -4.01 -9.98 18.76
CA ASN A 416 -4.32 -9.77 20.18
C ASN A 416 -3.36 -8.78 20.85
N CYS A 417 -2.11 -8.69 20.41
CA CYS A 417 -1.20 -7.60 20.79
C CYS A 417 -1.71 -6.24 20.33
N LEU A 418 -2.22 -6.13 19.09
CA LEU A 418 -2.77 -4.89 18.56
C LEU A 418 -4.08 -4.51 19.23
N LEU A 419 -4.95 -5.47 19.57
CA LEU A 419 -6.16 -5.23 20.36
C LEU A 419 -5.84 -4.78 21.78
N TYR A 420 -4.82 -5.38 22.41
CA TYR A 420 -4.32 -4.87 23.70
C TYR A 420 -3.92 -3.39 23.60
N VAL A 421 -3.14 -3.02 22.59
CA VAL A 421 -2.74 -1.62 22.34
C VAL A 421 -3.96 -0.75 22.06
N GLN A 422 -4.94 -1.22 21.29
CA GLN A 422 -6.19 -0.50 21.03
C GLN A 422 -6.97 -0.24 22.32
N ARG A 423 -7.16 -1.25 23.17
CA ARG A 423 -7.84 -1.15 24.46
C ARG A 423 -7.14 -0.16 25.40
N LYS A 424 -5.80 -0.20 25.45
CA LYS A 424 -5.00 0.80 26.19
C LYS A 424 -5.19 2.21 25.64
N THR A 425 -5.20 2.36 24.32
CA THR A 425 -5.42 3.66 23.65
C THR A 425 -6.83 4.19 23.94
N ILE A 426 -7.86 3.35 23.90
CA ILE A 426 -9.24 3.74 24.27
C ILE A 426 -9.30 4.21 25.72
N SER A 427 -8.67 3.49 26.65
CA SER A 427 -8.58 3.86 28.05
C SER A 427 -7.95 5.24 28.25
N GLU A 428 -6.80 5.49 27.61
CA GLU A 428 -6.10 6.79 27.66
C GLU A 428 -6.94 7.93 27.05
N LEU A 429 -7.64 7.68 25.93
CA LEU A 429 -8.52 8.65 25.30
C LEU A 429 -9.75 8.97 26.15
N ALA A 430 -10.37 7.96 26.76
CA ALA A 430 -11.49 8.11 27.65
C ALA A 430 -11.12 8.98 28.86
N GLU A 431 -9.97 8.71 29.49
CA GLU A 431 -9.43 9.52 30.59
C GLU A 431 -9.22 10.97 30.19
N ALA A 432 -8.52 11.20 29.03
CA ALA A 432 -8.25 12.54 28.51
C ALA A 432 -9.52 13.33 28.15
N LEU A 433 -10.62 12.63 27.86
CA LEU A 433 -11.93 13.21 27.55
C LEU A 433 -12.81 13.38 28.78
N GLY A 434 -12.46 12.76 29.92
CA GLY A 434 -13.17 12.81 31.22
C GLY A 434 -14.18 11.68 31.43
N ASP A 435 -14.12 10.62 30.62
CA ASP A 435 -14.92 9.41 30.74
C ASP A 435 -14.14 8.33 31.54
N TYR A 436 -14.09 8.49 32.83
CA TYR A 436 -13.31 7.64 33.74
C TYR A 436 -13.86 6.20 33.83
N GLU A 437 -15.18 6.02 33.73
CA GLU A 437 -15.82 4.71 33.78
C GLU A 437 -15.36 3.84 32.58
N THR A 438 -15.43 4.40 31.37
CA THR A 438 -14.93 3.72 30.17
C THR A 438 -13.41 3.51 30.23
N SER A 439 -12.66 4.47 30.80
CA SER A 439 -11.20 4.32 30.96
C SER A 439 -10.87 3.10 31.83
N GLU A 440 -11.49 2.96 33.01
CA GLU A 440 -11.27 1.82 33.92
C GLU A 440 -11.69 0.49 33.26
N LYS A 441 -12.85 0.46 32.60
CA LYS A 441 -13.35 -0.71 31.85
C LYS A 441 -12.33 -1.20 30.82
N TYR A 442 -11.84 -0.31 29.95
CA TYR A 442 -10.93 -0.70 28.89
C TYR A 442 -9.51 -1.01 29.37
N TYR A 443 -9.09 -0.36 30.48
CA TYR A 443 -7.85 -0.75 31.15
C TYR A 443 -7.92 -2.19 31.67
N ALA A 444 -9.00 -2.56 32.38
CA ALA A 444 -9.20 -3.91 32.90
C ALA A 444 -9.27 -4.95 31.75
N LEU A 445 -9.98 -4.63 30.68
CA LEU A 445 -10.11 -5.48 29.50
C LEU A 445 -8.74 -5.72 28.82
N ALA A 446 -7.92 -4.69 28.71
CA ALA A 446 -6.55 -4.81 28.19
C ALA A 446 -5.70 -5.74 29.06
N GLU A 447 -5.72 -5.56 30.39
CA GLU A 447 -4.92 -6.42 31.28
C GLU A 447 -5.40 -7.88 31.29
N GLU A 448 -6.69 -8.12 31.04
CA GLU A 448 -7.21 -9.48 30.84
C GLU A 448 -6.68 -10.10 29.55
N THR A 449 -6.73 -9.37 28.43
CA THR A 449 -6.11 -9.78 27.16
C THR A 449 -4.64 -10.13 27.35
N ARG A 450 -3.88 -9.28 28.06
CA ARG A 450 -2.48 -9.51 28.37
C ARG A 450 -2.26 -10.85 29.09
N LYS A 451 -3.08 -11.13 30.10
CA LYS A 451 -3.00 -12.40 30.86
C LYS A 451 -3.24 -13.61 29.96
N LYS A 452 -4.24 -13.54 29.09
CA LYS A 452 -4.58 -14.61 28.16
C LYS A 452 -3.46 -14.88 27.14
N ILE A 453 -2.87 -13.83 26.55
CA ILE A 453 -1.71 -13.95 25.67
C ILE A 453 -0.56 -14.68 26.38
N LEU A 454 -0.23 -14.27 27.59
CA LEU A 454 0.84 -14.90 28.38
C LEU A 454 0.51 -16.35 28.76
N GLN A 455 -0.76 -16.65 29.02
CA GLN A 455 -1.23 -17.97 29.44
C GLN A 455 -1.23 -18.98 28.29
N TYR A 456 -1.74 -18.61 27.12
CA TYR A 456 -2.00 -19.56 26.04
C TYR A 456 -0.94 -19.57 24.95
N MET A 457 -0.34 -18.41 24.64
CA MET A 457 0.51 -18.26 23.46
C MET A 457 2.02 -18.49 23.75
N TRP A 458 2.47 -18.30 25.00
CA TRP A 458 3.87 -18.60 25.35
C TRP A 458 4.13 -20.08 25.42
N ASP A 459 5.26 -20.52 24.88
CA ASP A 459 5.73 -21.89 24.93
C ASP A 459 7.08 -21.95 25.67
N GLU A 460 7.08 -22.61 26.83
CA GLU A 460 8.24 -22.74 27.71
C GLU A 460 9.33 -23.66 27.13
N GLU A 461 8.96 -24.56 26.19
CA GLU A 461 9.92 -25.53 25.64
C GLU A 461 10.77 -24.90 24.54
N THR A 462 10.17 -24.00 23.76
CA THR A 462 10.82 -23.33 22.63
C THR A 462 11.16 -21.86 22.91
N ASP A 463 10.81 -21.34 24.09
CA ASP A 463 11.01 -19.94 24.50
C ASP A 463 10.42 -18.93 23.49
N PHE A 464 9.21 -19.22 22.94
CA PHE A 464 8.62 -18.41 21.87
C PHE A 464 7.10 -18.26 22.01
N PHE A 465 6.49 -17.18 21.39
CA PHE A 465 5.04 -17.00 21.31
C PHE A 465 4.50 -17.56 20.01
N TYR A 466 3.39 -18.32 20.10
CA TYR A 466 2.70 -18.95 18.98
C TYR A 466 1.23 -18.55 18.92
N ASP A 467 0.67 -18.50 17.72
CA ASP A 467 -0.76 -18.43 17.51
C ASP A 467 -1.43 -19.70 18.08
N VAL A 468 -2.69 -19.59 18.48
CA VAL A 468 -3.46 -20.74 19.00
C VAL A 468 -4.81 -20.86 18.29
N TYR A 469 -5.37 -22.05 18.24
CA TYR A 469 -6.74 -22.25 17.78
C TYR A 469 -7.74 -21.78 18.84
N GLU A 470 -8.80 -21.06 18.43
CA GLU A 470 -9.82 -20.54 19.33
C GLU A 470 -10.52 -21.63 20.14
N ASP A 471 -10.82 -22.79 19.52
CA ASP A 471 -11.62 -23.85 20.12
C ASP A 471 -10.84 -24.76 21.10
N THR A 472 -9.53 -24.73 21.07
CA THR A 472 -8.69 -25.70 21.84
C THR A 472 -7.52 -25.06 22.55
N HIS A 473 -7.14 -23.83 22.20
CA HIS A 473 -5.87 -23.17 22.57
C HIS A 473 -4.61 -24.00 22.24
N GLU A 474 -4.74 -24.97 21.31
CA GLU A 474 -3.60 -25.72 20.77
C GLU A 474 -2.71 -24.76 19.96
N LYS A 475 -1.40 -24.79 20.25
CA LYS A 475 -0.43 -23.90 19.59
C LYS A 475 -0.17 -24.31 18.15
N ILE A 476 -0.14 -23.35 17.25
CA ILE A 476 0.30 -23.50 15.88
C ILE A 476 1.80 -23.26 15.83
N MET A 477 2.58 -24.34 15.88
CA MET A 477 4.04 -24.32 16.09
C MET A 477 4.82 -23.80 14.87
N VAL A 478 4.51 -22.58 14.45
CA VAL A 478 5.17 -21.85 13.35
C VAL A 478 5.76 -20.56 13.89
N LYS A 479 7.08 -20.48 14.01
CA LYS A 479 7.77 -19.27 14.45
C LYS A 479 7.65 -18.17 13.39
N THR A 480 7.05 -17.04 13.76
CA THR A 480 6.86 -15.86 12.90
C THR A 480 7.21 -14.57 13.65
N PRO A 481 7.52 -13.47 12.93
CA PRO A 481 7.77 -12.18 13.59
C PRO A 481 6.56 -11.60 14.35
N ALA A 482 5.37 -12.21 14.27
CA ALA A 482 4.23 -11.84 15.11
C ALA A 482 4.56 -11.89 16.61
N ALA A 483 5.43 -12.82 17.03
CA ALA A 483 5.88 -12.93 18.41
C ALA A 483 6.54 -11.65 18.94
N PHE A 484 7.28 -10.90 18.11
CA PHE A 484 7.95 -9.66 18.53
C PHE A 484 6.97 -8.51 18.80
N LEU A 485 5.70 -8.62 18.37
CA LEU A 485 4.68 -7.64 18.73
C LEU A 485 4.35 -7.68 20.22
N THR A 486 4.60 -8.78 20.93
CA THR A 486 4.49 -8.84 22.39
C THR A 486 5.45 -7.87 23.09
N MET A 487 6.64 -7.64 22.50
CA MET A 487 7.58 -6.63 22.97
C MET A 487 7.11 -5.21 22.59
N PHE A 488 6.60 -5.03 21.37
CA PHE A 488 6.01 -3.75 20.95
C PHE A 488 4.87 -3.32 21.87
N ALA A 489 3.97 -4.24 22.18
CA ALA A 489 2.82 -4.01 23.05
C ALA A 489 3.18 -3.98 24.55
N LYS A 490 4.44 -4.27 24.94
CA LYS A 490 4.89 -4.37 26.35
C LYS A 490 4.15 -5.47 27.15
N ILE A 491 3.82 -6.57 26.50
CA ILE A 491 3.12 -7.73 27.08
C ILE A 491 4.12 -8.73 27.66
N ALA A 492 5.15 -9.08 26.92
CA ALA A 492 6.18 -10.05 27.33
C ALA A 492 6.82 -9.67 28.68
N THR A 493 7.21 -10.67 29.48
CA THR A 493 8.07 -10.42 30.65
C THR A 493 9.49 -10.05 30.20
N ARG A 494 10.34 -9.62 31.13
CA ARG A 494 11.75 -9.33 30.77
C ARG A 494 12.49 -10.58 30.31
N GLU A 495 12.23 -11.70 30.99
CA GLU A 495 12.82 -13.00 30.66
C GLU A 495 12.37 -13.49 29.27
N GLN A 496 11.07 -13.35 28.96
CA GLN A 496 10.53 -13.67 27.63
C GLN A 496 11.10 -12.77 26.55
N ALA A 497 11.23 -11.47 26.82
CA ALA A 497 11.83 -10.51 25.89
C ALA A 497 13.31 -10.84 25.60
N GLU A 498 14.10 -11.27 26.61
CA GLU A 498 15.47 -11.72 26.43
C GLU A 498 15.53 -12.92 25.48
N LYS A 499 14.66 -13.91 25.67
CA LYS A 499 14.54 -15.07 24.78
C LYS A 499 14.15 -14.69 23.35
N LEU A 500 13.19 -13.79 23.19
CA LEU A 500 12.83 -13.28 21.86
C LEU A 500 14.00 -12.56 21.17
N VAL A 501 14.83 -11.83 21.91
CA VAL A 501 16.05 -11.19 21.36
C VAL A 501 17.06 -12.26 20.89
N GLU A 502 17.24 -13.37 21.63
CA GLU A 502 18.07 -14.50 21.20
C GLU A 502 17.58 -15.03 19.85
N HIS A 503 16.28 -15.32 19.71
CA HIS A 503 15.66 -15.76 18.45
C HIS A 503 15.83 -14.76 17.32
N LEU A 504 15.63 -13.45 17.59
CA LEU A 504 15.75 -12.41 16.60
C LEU A 504 17.15 -12.37 15.95
N PHE A 505 18.20 -12.58 16.76
CA PHE A 505 19.59 -12.50 16.32
C PHE A 505 20.20 -13.85 15.93
N ASP A 506 19.41 -14.93 15.94
CA ASP A 506 19.84 -16.22 15.41
C ASP A 506 19.81 -16.20 13.87
N PRO A 507 20.98 -16.41 13.18
CA PRO A 507 21.03 -16.44 11.72
C PRO A 507 20.30 -17.64 11.11
N LYS A 508 19.96 -18.66 11.88
CA LYS A 508 19.14 -19.79 11.42
C LYS A 508 17.66 -19.49 11.46
N GLU A 509 17.24 -18.47 12.21
CA GLU A 509 15.84 -18.10 12.39
C GLU A 509 15.51 -16.75 11.72
N PHE A 510 15.78 -15.63 12.40
CA PHE A 510 15.31 -14.32 11.95
C PHE A 510 16.42 -13.36 11.53
N TRP A 511 17.70 -13.67 11.77
CA TRP A 511 18.82 -12.79 11.41
C TRP A 511 19.40 -13.10 10.03
N THR A 512 18.54 -13.21 9.03
CA THR A 512 18.89 -13.44 7.62
C THR A 512 19.58 -12.23 6.98
N THR A 513 19.93 -12.27 5.69
CA THR A 513 20.57 -11.15 4.98
C THR A 513 19.72 -9.89 5.10
N PHE A 514 18.43 -9.93 4.70
CA PHE A 514 17.47 -8.94 5.13
C PHE A 514 16.72 -9.54 6.34
N PRO A 515 16.83 -8.95 7.54
CA PRO A 515 16.32 -9.58 8.76
C PRO A 515 14.79 -9.67 8.81
N LEU A 516 14.29 -10.51 9.71
CA LEU A 516 12.86 -10.72 9.97
C LEU A 516 12.08 -11.31 8.78
N PRO A 517 12.48 -12.49 8.26
CA PRO A 517 11.61 -13.23 7.37
C PRO A 517 10.27 -13.55 8.06
N THR A 518 9.19 -13.62 7.30
CA THR A 518 7.82 -13.85 7.81
C THR A 518 7.56 -15.25 8.37
N VAL A 519 8.51 -16.14 8.22
CA VAL A 519 8.62 -17.42 8.93
C VAL A 519 10.09 -17.65 9.21
N SER A 520 10.40 -18.28 10.33
CA SER A 520 11.79 -18.63 10.71
C SER A 520 12.50 -19.37 9.57
N ALA A 521 13.75 -19.02 9.27
CA ALA A 521 14.50 -19.57 8.14
C ALA A 521 14.84 -21.06 8.29
N ASP A 522 14.77 -21.62 9.49
CA ASP A 522 14.90 -23.05 9.75
C ASP A 522 13.59 -23.84 9.50
N ASN A 523 12.48 -23.16 9.24
CA ASN A 523 11.21 -23.81 8.92
C ASN A 523 11.32 -24.50 7.54
N PRO A 524 10.91 -25.77 7.39
CA PRO A 524 11.01 -26.50 6.12
C PRO A 524 10.17 -25.89 4.98
N LYS A 525 9.20 -25.01 5.28
CA LYS A 525 8.38 -24.30 4.31
C LYS A 525 8.87 -22.86 4.06
N TYR A 526 10.03 -22.48 4.61
CA TYR A 526 10.63 -21.18 4.35
C TYR A 526 10.97 -21.02 2.87
N ASP A 527 10.49 -19.94 2.28
CA ASP A 527 10.78 -19.54 0.90
C ASP A 527 11.05 -18.02 0.86
N PRO A 528 12.32 -17.59 0.71
CA PRO A 528 12.69 -16.17 0.73
C PRO A 528 12.03 -15.35 -0.41
N ARG A 529 11.42 -15.99 -1.41
CA ARG A 529 10.64 -15.39 -2.49
C ARG A 529 9.15 -15.69 -2.42
N GLY A 530 8.70 -16.42 -1.42
CA GLY A 530 7.35 -16.95 -1.26
C GLY A 530 6.30 -15.95 -0.75
N TYR A 531 6.48 -14.63 -0.88
CA TYR A 531 5.60 -13.59 -0.35
C TYR A 531 5.58 -13.62 1.20
N TRP A 532 4.47 -13.90 1.86
CA TRP A 532 4.41 -14.05 3.32
C TRP A 532 4.93 -15.42 3.83
N ARG A 533 5.70 -16.12 3.03
CA ARG A 533 6.33 -17.42 3.37
C ARG A 533 7.84 -17.32 3.63
N GLY A 534 8.39 -16.10 3.74
CA GLY A 534 9.82 -15.93 4.02
C GLY A 534 10.42 -14.59 3.60
N ARG A 535 9.70 -13.72 2.87
CA ARG A 535 10.17 -12.36 2.60
C ARG A 535 10.17 -11.53 3.87
N SER A 536 10.98 -10.47 3.90
CA SER A 536 11.04 -9.50 4.99
C SER A 536 10.25 -8.22 4.63
N TRP A 537 9.62 -7.61 5.64
CA TRP A 537 8.68 -6.51 5.48
C TRP A 537 8.99 -5.38 6.46
N ILE A 538 8.97 -4.13 6.00
CA ILE A 538 9.37 -2.98 6.81
C ILE A 538 8.41 -2.71 7.99
N ASN A 539 7.12 -3.01 7.85
CA ASN A 539 6.18 -2.91 8.95
C ASN A 539 6.53 -3.85 10.11
N MET A 540 6.98 -5.09 9.82
CA MET A 540 7.45 -6.03 10.86
C MET A 540 8.77 -5.57 11.47
N VAL A 541 9.69 -5.03 10.66
CA VAL A 541 10.93 -4.40 11.16
C VAL A 541 10.58 -3.24 12.09
N TRP A 542 9.62 -2.40 11.75
CA TRP A 542 9.19 -1.26 12.54
C TRP A 542 8.62 -1.67 13.90
N PHE A 543 7.72 -2.66 13.94
CA PHE A 543 7.20 -3.20 15.20
C PHE A 543 8.32 -3.78 16.07
N THR A 544 9.21 -4.56 15.49
CA THR A 544 10.32 -5.20 16.21
C THR A 544 11.32 -4.16 16.74
N TYR A 545 11.64 -3.13 15.93
CA TYR A 545 12.50 -2.02 16.35
C TYR A 545 11.94 -1.32 17.61
N TRP A 546 10.66 -0.92 17.57
CA TRP A 546 10.04 -0.27 18.72
C TRP A 546 9.83 -1.23 19.90
N GLY A 547 9.66 -2.51 19.65
CA GLY A 547 9.68 -3.55 20.68
C GLY A 547 11.02 -3.59 21.43
N LEU A 548 12.14 -3.61 20.73
CA LEU A 548 13.48 -3.54 21.29
C LEU A 548 13.70 -2.27 22.12
N VAL A 549 13.32 -1.11 21.56
CA VAL A 549 13.39 0.19 22.27
C VAL A 549 12.57 0.18 23.56
N ASN A 550 11.36 -0.38 23.54
CA ASN A 550 10.48 -0.46 24.69
C ASN A 550 11.06 -1.24 25.87
N TYR A 551 11.92 -2.22 25.60
CA TYR A 551 12.59 -3.05 26.61
C TYR A 551 14.02 -2.60 26.93
N GLY A 552 14.52 -1.53 26.30
CA GLY A 552 15.83 -0.96 26.53
C GLY A 552 16.98 -1.67 25.79
N TYR A 553 16.68 -2.53 24.82
CA TYR A 553 17.65 -3.17 23.92
C TYR A 553 18.10 -2.21 22.80
N LEU A 554 18.66 -1.06 23.18
CA LEU A 554 18.97 0.03 22.25
C LEU A 554 20.06 -0.33 21.24
N ASN A 555 21.09 -1.10 21.66
CA ASN A 555 22.14 -1.56 20.75
C ASN A 555 21.62 -2.53 19.69
N GLU A 556 20.73 -3.43 20.10
CA GLU A 556 20.06 -4.41 19.25
C GLU A 556 19.11 -3.69 18.27
N ALA A 557 18.34 -2.72 18.75
CA ALA A 557 17.48 -1.87 17.91
C ALA A 557 18.31 -1.13 16.86
N ARG A 558 19.42 -0.49 17.27
CA ARG A 558 20.36 0.18 16.35
C ARG A 558 20.95 -0.79 15.33
N LYS A 559 21.37 -1.98 15.76
CA LYS A 559 21.95 -3.01 14.89
C LYS A 559 20.93 -3.47 13.82
N LEU A 560 19.68 -3.72 14.22
CA LEU A 560 18.59 -4.06 13.30
C LEU A 560 18.34 -2.94 12.30
N ALA A 561 18.15 -1.73 12.79
CA ALA A 561 17.84 -0.57 11.98
C ALA A 561 18.92 -0.23 10.95
N LEU A 562 20.20 -0.17 11.37
CA LEU A 562 21.31 0.12 10.46
C LEU A 562 21.43 -0.92 9.36
N LYS A 563 21.29 -2.22 9.69
CA LYS A 563 21.32 -3.28 8.69
C LYS A 563 20.24 -3.12 7.62
N VAL A 564 19.01 -2.78 8.03
CA VAL A 564 17.89 -2.56 7.10
C VAL A 564 18.10 -1.29 6.27
N ILE A 565 18.47 -0.17 6.91
CA ILE A 565 18.71 1.10 6.23
C ILE A 565 19.82 0.95 5.18
N GLU A 566 20.92 0.27 5.50
CA GLU A 566 22.03 0.02 4.57
C GLU A 566 21.63 -0.82 3.36
N LEU A 567 20.76 -1.80 3.54
CA LEU A 567 20.24 -2.61 2.45
C LEU A 567 19.33 -1.79 1.53
N MET A 568 18.39 -1.02 2.10
CA MET A 568 17.50 -0.15 1.34
C MET A 568 18.22 1.00 0.63
N ALA A 569 19.36 1.45 1.16
CA ALA A 569 20.14 2.57 0.62
C ALA A 569 21.11 2.17 -0.51
N ARG A 570 21.37 0.88 -0.76
CA ARG A 570 22.22 0.41 -1.88
C ARG A 570 21.75 0.87 -3.25
N GLY A 571 20.42 0.94 -3.44
CA GLY A 571 19.75 1.67 -4.49
C GLY A 571 18.43 2.11 -3.87
N PRO A 572 18.20 3.40 -3.61
CA PRO A 572 17.08 3.85 -2.79
C PRO A 572 15.77 3.21 -3.21
N THR A 573 15.17 2.42 -2.31
CA THR A 573 13.96 1.64 -2.60
C THR A 573 12.94 1.75 -1.48
N CYS A 574 11.67 1.74 -1.88
CA CYS A 574 10.53 1.53 -1.01
C CYS A 574 9.66 0.43 -1.63
N SER A 575 10.22 -0.78 -1.71
CA SER A 575 9.49 -1.93 -2.23
C SER A 575 8.53 -2.49 -1.18
N GLU A 576 7.48 -3.15 -1.62
CA GLU A 576 6.50 -3.79 -0.75
C GLU A 576 7.15 -4.71 0.27
N ASN A 577 8.13 -5.48 -0.17
CA ASN A 577 8.91 -6.41 0.64
C ASN A 577 10.30 -6.67 0.03
N TYR A 578 11.10 -7.48 0.72
CA TYR A 578 12.48 -7.77 0.34
C TYR A 578 12.76 -9.27 0.44
N ASP A 579 13.54 -9.80 -0.51
CA ASP A 579 14.07 -11.17 -0.43
C ASP A 579 14.96 -11.28 0.81
N SER A 580 14.57 -12.11 1.77
CA SER A 580 15.28 -12.22 3.05
C SER A 580 16.67 -12.85 2.94
N SER A 581 16.94 -13.61 1.86
CA SER A 581 18.23 -14.29 1.64
C SER A 581 19.26 -13.42 0.91
N THR A 582 18.81 -12.51 0.04
CA THR A 582 19.69 -11.65 -0.77
C THR A 582 19.65 -10.17 -0.37
N GLY A 583 18.53 -9.72 0.17
CA GLY A 583 18.25 -8.31 0.45
C GLY A 583 17.72 -7.54 -0.77
N GLU A 584 17.46 -8.22 -1.88
CA GLU A 584 16.90 -7.57 -3.08
C GLU A 584 15.46 -7.08 -2.85
N PRO A 585 15.11 -5.90 -3.36
CA PRO A 585 13.73 -5.41 -3.34
C PRO A 585 12.85 -6.29 -4.24
N VAL A 586 11.67 -6.66 -3.76
CA VAL A 586 10.67 -7.46 -4.48
C VAL A 586 9.26 -6.97 -4.15
N GLY A 587 8.25 -7.51 -4.84
CA GLY A 587 6.88 -7.04 -4.70
C GLY A 587 6.61 -5.76 -5.48
N ALA A 588 5.61 -4.98 -5.06
CA ALA A 588 5.24 -3.73 -5.70
C ALA A 588 6.22 -2.60 -5.35
N GLU A 589 6.52 -1.74 -6.32
CA GLU A 589 7.39 -0.58 -6.14
C GLU A 589 6.64 0.62 -5.54
N ASP A 590 7.39 1.60 -5.02
CA ASP A 590 6.87 2.82 -4.40
C ASP A 590 5.82 2.54 -3.32
N PHE A 591 6.10 1.58 -2.46
CA PHE A 591 5.16 1.09 -1.48
C PHE A 591 5.15 1.92 -0.18
N GLY A 592 3.97 2.39 0.19
CA GLY A 592 3.78 3.38 1.26
C GLY A 592 4.28 2.94 2.63
N TRP A 593 3.95 1.72 3.11
CA TRP A 593 4.39 1.31 4.45
C TRP A 593 5.91 1.15 4.59
N SER A 594 6.64 0.89 3.47
CA SER A 594 8.10 0.81 3.54
C SER A 594 8.74 2.15 3.90
N THR A 595 7.98 3.24 3.79
CA THR A 595 8.39 4.55 4.30
C THR A 595 8.40 4.66 5.83
N LEU A 596 7.92 3.64 6.58
CA LEU A 596 8.09 3.54 8.04
C LEU A 596 9.57 3.59 8.46
N ILE A 597 10.49 3.27 7.55
CA ILE A 597 11.92 3.43 7.77
C ILE A 597 12.28 4.89 8.13
N LEU A 598 11.48 5.88 7.69
CA LEU A 598 11.66 7.30 8.05
C LEU A 598 11.47 7.54 9.55
N ASP A 599 10.51 6.85 10.20
CA ASP A 599 10.30 6.97 11.64
C ASP A 599 11.50 6.37 12.42
N ILE A 600 12.03 5.25 11.97
CA ILE A 600 13.24 4.62 12.53
C ILE A 600 14.47 5.54 12.35
N MET A 601 14.69 6.05 11.12
CA MET A 601 15.82 6.95 10.84
C MET A 601 15.73 8.23 11.68
N ARG A 602 14.52 8.76 11.91
CA ARG A 602 14.29 9.93 12.74
C ARG A 602 14.57 9.69 14.23
N ASP A 603 14.31 8.50 14.71
CA ASP A 603 14.63 8.13 16.10
C ASP A 603 16.14 7.95 16.30
N LEU A 604 16.80 7.23 15.39
CA LEU A 604 18.25 7.05 15.42
C LEU A 604 19.05 8.36 15.29
N GLU A 605 18.51 9.38 14.63
CA GLU A 605 19.14 10.69 14.51
C GLU A 605 19.44 11.32 15.88
N LYS A 606 18.62 11.05 16.89
CA LYS A 606 18.82 11.52 18.27
C LYS A 606 20.08 10.93 18.89
N GLU A 607 20.56 9.81 18.38
CA GLU A 607 21.74 9.08 18.82
C GLU A 607 22.98 9.26 17.91
N GLN A 608 22.95 10.24 16.98
CA GLN A 608 23.98 10.52 15.98
C GLN A 608 24.16 9.40 14.94
N LEU A 609 23.24 9.34 13.96
CA LEU A 609 23.33 8.51 12.74
C LEU A 609 24.67 8.66 12.01
#